data_e3f43423dadf9dae4839033857efecbe
#
_entry.id   e3f43423dadf9dae4839033857efecbe
#
_cell.length_a   1.000
_cell.length_b   1.000
_cell.length_c   1.000
_cell.angle_alpha   90.00
_cell.angle_beta   90.00
_cell.angle_gamma   90.00
#
_symmetry.space_group_name_H-M   'P 1'
#
loop_
_entity.id
_entity.type
_entity.pdbx_description
1 polymer ?
#
loop_
_entity_poly.entity_id
_entity_poly.type
_entity_poly.pdbx_seq_one_letter_code
_entity_poly.pdbx_strand_id
1 'polypeptide(L)'
;MFIHEIFKNADPKSLAMTGESNVTYGQLEKAVENYRNTLHAMGIRRGDTVGLYTANRAEFVYVYMAVVSLGAIIVPINNSLVDREVDFILRDAESKLLISDMPLTVSVPFIDIHDLDYRASTENAPKAPALPADLTEDDVCALIYTSGTTGSPKGAMITHKNQVRNVEQYTAVVRFKPEDKVLCVLPMFHCYGLTTVVLGSLYHHSTIVILRSKSPTEIINTIMKYSVTIAIMVPPLYNLLARRGEPSSMKTVHTFVSGGASLPQPVAQSFYERFGHPVQEGYGLTEASPVVSILPTAKPKYLTSGPALPGVEVKVITDKEGPYVPGTVGELAVRGDNVMKGYWKKPEETKKVLDKDGWLRTGDLVYMDADGYIYIVDRIKDLIIMNGENIYPGEVEDCIYEVEGVGECAVVGHPDPLRGQSVWAYVVMKEGFAFDEDKIRTVSYTHLRAHETCADL
;
A
#
# COMPACT_ATOMS: atom_id res chain seq x y z
N MET A 1 -6.34 21.91 1.17
CA MET A 1 -5.46 21.61 2.36
C MET A 1 -4.18 20.97 1.89
N PHE A 2 -3.04 21.39 2.40
CA PHE A 2 -1.76 20.73 2.12
C PHE A 2 -1.56 19.53 3.06
N ILE A 3 -0.87 18.50 2.58
CA ILE A 3 -0.67 17.26 3.36
C ILE A 3 0.11 17.48 4.67
N HIS A 4 1.01 18.46 4.74
CA HIS A 4 1.74 18.80 5.97
C HIS A 4 0.90 19.58 7.00
N GLU A 5 -0.36 19.87 6.70
CA GLU A 5 -1.29 20.57 7.59
C GLU A 5 -2.28 19.64 8.29
N ILE A 6 -2.33 18.36 7.89
CA ILE A 6 -3.36 17.41 8.35
C ILE A 6 -3.36 17.16 9.86
N PHE A 7 -2.23 17.38 10.54
CA PHE A 7 -2.13 17.21 11.99
C PHE A 7 -2.18 18.53 12.77
N LYS A 8 -2.34 19.66 12.08
CA LYS A 8 -2.56 20.95 12.74
C LYS A 8 -3.85 20.93 13.56
N ASN A 9 -3.86 21.67 14.65
CA ASN A 9 -4.98 21.76 15.59
C ASN A 9 -5.26 20.48 16.44
N ALA A 10 -4.37 19.49 16.41
CA ALA A 10 -4.38 18.41 17.38
C ALA A 10 -4.13 18.95 18.79
N ASP A 11 -4.64 18.26 19.82
CA ASP A 11 -4.22 18.56 21.19
C ASP A 11 -2.71 18.32 21.31
N PRO A 12 -1.88 19.35 21.61
CA PRO A 12 -0.44 19.21 21.66
C PRO A 12 0.06 18.21 22.71
N LYS A 13 -0.79 17.84 23.68
CA LYS A 13 -0.45 16.86 24.72
C LYS A 13 -0.84 15.43 24.35
N SER A 14 -1.70 15.21 23.35
CA SER A 14 -2.06 13.87 22.90
C SER A 14 -0.89 13.21 22.16
N LEU A 15 -0.82 11.86 22.20
CA LEU A 15 0.23 11.09 21.54
C LEU A 15 -0.02 11.03 20.04
N ALA A 16 0.96 11.45 19.26
CA ALA A 16 1.00 11.22 17.82
C ALA A 16 1.63 9.87 17.48
N MET A 17 2.70 9.49 18.18
CA MET A 17 3.43 8.25 17.93
C MET A 17 3.89 7.60 19.23
N THR A 18 3.96 6.26 19.24
CA THR A 18 4.52 5.42 20.29
C THR A 18 5.11 4.14 19.70
N GLY A 19 5.67 3.29 20.53
CA GLY A 19 6.30 2.03 20.10
C GLY A 19 7.78 2.04 20.41
N GLU A 20 8.55 2.92 19.78
CA GLU A 20 9.97 3.15 20.06
C GLU A 20 10.18 4.30 21.06
N SER A 21 9.54 5.41 20.82
CA SER A 21 9.52 6.58 21.68
C SER A 21 8.11 7.17 21.72
N ASN A 22 7.78 7.85 22.80
CA ASN A 22 6.51 8.58 22.90
C ASN A 22 6.72 10.00 22.36
N VAL A 23 5.95 10.34 21.33
CA VAL A 23 5.95 11.66 20.70
C VAL A 23 4.55 12.23 20.74
N THR A 24 4.38 13.38 21.39
CA THR A 24 3.11 14.11 21.38
C THR A 24 2.93 14.92 20.08
N TYR A 25 1.71 15.35 19.77
CA TYR A 25 1.47 16.22 18.61
C TYR A 25 2.24 17.54 18.70
N GLY A 26 2.37 18.13 19.89
CA GLY A 26 3.18 19.32 20.07
C GLY A 26 4.68 19.09 19.83
N GLN A 27 5.19 17.90 20.21
CA GLN A 27 6.57 17.52 19.90
C GLN A 27 6.76 17.23 18.41
N LEU A 28 5.78 16.59 17.76
CA LEU A 28 5.78 16.36 16.32
C LEU A 28 5.84 17.68 15.54
N GLU A 29 4.97 18.65 15.89
CA GLU A 29 4.95 19.95 15.23
C GLU A 29 6.29 20.68 15.34
N LYS A 30 6.87 20.68 16.54
CA LYS A 30 8.18 21.27 16.77
C LYS A 30 9.30 20.54 16.01
N ALA A 31 9.29 19.21 15.99
CA ALA A 31 10.26 18.43 15.23
C ALA A 31 10.17 18.74 13.73
N VAL A 32 8.96 18.73 13.17
CA VAL A 32 8.73 19.06 11.75
C VAL A 32 9.24 20.47 11.43
N GLU A 33 8.99 21.47 12.29
CA GLU A 33 9.51 22.83 12.08
C GLU A 33 11.04 22.87 12.11
N ASN A 34 11.67 22.20 13.07
CA ASN A 34 13.12 22.13 13.18
C ASN A 34 13.75 21.47 11.94
N TYR A 35 13.24 20.30 11.53
CA TYR A 35 13.69 19.62 10.32
C TYR A 35 13.50 20.48 9.07
N ARG A 36 12.37 21.16 8.95
CA ARG A 36 12.08 22.10 7.87
C ARG A 36 13.13 23.21 7.79
N ASN A 37 13.46 23.83 8.91
CA ASN A 37 14.46 24.90 9.00
C ASN A 37 15.86 24.39 8.64
N THR A 38 16.24 23.22 9.15
CA THR A 38 17.53 22.58 8.89
C THR A 38 17.67 22.20 7.40
N LEU A 39 16.66 21.56 6.81
CA LEU A 39 16.66 21.20 5.39
C LEU A 39 16.73 22.45 4.49
N HIS A 40 16.01 23.52 4.87
CA HIS A 40 16.10 24.79 4.16
C HIS A 40 17.51 25.40 4.25
N ALA A 41 18.14 25.37 5.43
CA ALA A 41 19.53 25.83 5.62
C ALA A 41 20.53 24.98 4.81
N MET A 42 20.26 23.67 4.62
CA MET A 42 21.02 22.79 3.75
C MET A 42 20.76 23.03 2.25
N GLY A 43 19.90 23.97 1.90
CA GLY A 43 19.66 24.39 0.52
C GLY A 43 18.49 23.70 -0.18
N ILE A 44 17.63 22.95 0.54
CA ILE A 44 16.40 22.38 -0.03
C ILE A 44 15.38 23.49 -0.26
N ARG A 45 14.77 23.51 -1.44
CA ARG A 45 13.84 24.54 -1.91
C ARG A 45 12.62 23.89 -2.56
N ARG A 46 11.60 24.71 -2.84
CA ARG A 46 10.43 24.29 -3.62
C ARG A 46 10.86 23.62 -4.93
N GLY A 47 10.23 22.51 -5.23
CA GLY A 47 10.47 21.71 -6.45
C GLY A 47 11.70 20.78 -6.40
N ASP A 48 12.59 20.95 -5.40
CA ASP A 48 13.66 19.98 -5.19
C ASP A 48 13.08 18.63 -4.77
N THR A 49 13.70 17.52 -5.20
CA THR A 49 13.34 16.18 -4.76
C THR A 49 14.32 15.69 -3.70
N VAL A 50 13.80 15.01 -2.67
CA VAL A 50 14.58 14.49 -1.55
C VAL A 50 14.28 13.00 -1.36
N GLY A 51 15.27 12.14 -1.51
CA GLY A 51 15.17 10.71 -1.23
C GLY A 51 15.10 10.44 0.27
N LEU A 52 14.24 9.51 0.67
CA LEU A 52 14.13 9.04 2.06
C LEU A 52 14.17 7.51 2.08
N TYR A 53 15.27 6.95 2.57
CA TYR A 53 15.52 5.51 2.67
C TYR A 53 15.72 5.14 4.13
N THR A 54 14.69 4.62 4.80
CA THR A 54 14.76 4.29 6.22
C THR A 54 13.67 3.29 6.62
N ALA A 55 13.92 2.56 7.71
CA ALA A 55 12.91 1.73 8.35
C ALA A 55 11.79 2.59 8.98
N ASN A 56 10.71 1.93 9.44
CA ASN A 56 9.64 2.60 10.19
C ASN A 56 10.21 3.27 11.45
N ARG A 57 10.03 4.58 11.59
CA ARG A 57 10.52 5.38 12.72
C ARG A 57 9.86 6.76 12.74
N ALA A 58 9.93 7.45 13.88
CA ALA A 58 9.33 8.77 14.02
C ALA A 58 9.95 9.80 13.06
N GLU A 59 11.26 9.71 12.84
CA GLU A 59 12.01 10.64 11.98
C GLU A 59 11.60 10.50 10.50
N PHE A 60 11.07 9.34 10.07
CA PHE A 60 10.44 9.23 8.75
C PHE A 60 9.33 10.26 8.59
N VAL A 61 8.46 10.36 9.61
CA VAL A 61 7.33 11.31 9.61
C VAL A 61 7.84 12.76 9.66
N TYR A 62 8.87 13.04 10.47
CA TYR A 62 9.44 14.37 10.57
C TYR A 62 10.01 14.84 9.23
N VAL A 63 10.83 14.00 8.58
CA VAL A 63 11.42 14.29 7.27
C VAL A 63 10.33 14.45 6.20
N TYR A 64 9.38 13.50 6.15
CA TYR A 64 8.29 13.55 5.18
C TYR A 64 7.55 14.89 5.24
N MET A 65 7.05 15.24 6.44
CA MET A 65 6.29 16.49 6.64
C MET A 65 7.14 17.74 6.45
N ALA A 66 8.41 17.72 6.85
CA ALA A 66 9.32 18.84 6.68
C ALA A 66 9.62 19.13 5.20
N VAL A 67 9.92 18.09 4.40
CA VAL A 67 10.19 18.23 2.95
C VAL A 67 8.98 18.81 2.24
N VAL A 68 7.79 18.21 2.43
CA VAL A 68 6.59 18.68 1.73
C VAL A 68 6.14 20.07 2.21
N SER A 69 6.47 20.46 3.45
CA SER A 69 6.21 21.80 3.99
C SER A 69 7.13 22.89 3.43
N LEU A 70 8.20 22.52 2.71
CA LEU A 70 9.04 23.42 1.93
C LEU A 70 8.55 23.60 0.49
N GLY A 71 7.48 22.89 0.09
CA GLY A 71 7.07 22.77 -1.30
C GLY A 71 8.03 21.91 -2.12
N ALA A 72 8.88 21.14 -1.45
CA ALA A 72 9.76 20.14 -2.04
C ALA A 72 9.03 18.80 -2.17
N ILE A 73 9.60 17.90 -2.95
CA ILE A 73 9.00 16.61 -3.31
C ILE A 73 9.74 15.49 -2.58
N ILE A 74 9.05 14.75 -1.75
CA ILE A 74 9.62 13.58 -1.08
C ILE A 74 9.62 12.35 -1.98
N VAL A 75 10.68 11.54 -1.91
CA VAL A 75 10.83 10.27 -2.62
C VAL A 75 11.05 9.16 -1.59
N PRO A 76 9.98 8.58 -1.02
CA PRO A 76 10.12 7.42 -0.13
C PRO A 76 10.64 6.23 -0.92
N ILE A 77 11.72 5.60 -0.44
CA ILE A 77 12.42 4.53 -1.14
C ILE A 77 12.32 3.24 -0.31
N ASN A 78 12.03 2.14 -0.95
CA ASN A 78 12.01 0.82 -0.33
C ASN A 78 13.38 0.48 0.27
N ASN A 79 13.43 0.31 1.58
CA ASN A 79 14.65 0.03 2.33
C ASN A 79 15.17 -1.43 2.19
N SER A 80 14.58 -2.21 1.30
CA SER A 80 15.10 -3.52 0.89
C SER A 80 15.83 -3.47 -0.46
N LEU A 81 15.83 -2.33 -1.16
CA LEU A 81 16.54 -2.15 -2.42
C LEU A 81 18.04 -2.03 -2.18
N VAL A 82 18.83 -2.53 -3.13
CA VAL A 82 20.29 -2.40 -3.09
C VAL A 82 20.74 -1.07 -3.68
N ASP A 83 21.98 -0.66 -3.37
CA ASP A 83 22.58 0.63 -3.77
C ASP A 83 22.30 1.04 -5.20
N ARG A 84 22.48 0.10 -6.17
CA ARG A 84 22.25 0.35 -7.59
C ARG A 84 20.80 0.74 -7.91
N GLU A 85 19.85 0.12 -7.25
CA GLU A 85 18.41 0.39 -7.45
C GLU A 85 18.02 1.71 -6.82
N VAL A 86 18.56 1.98 -5.63
CA VAL A 86 18.38 3.27 -4.93
C VAL A 86 18.97 4.40 -5.78
N ASP A 87 20.20 4.24 -6.28
CA ASP A 87 20.88 5.25 -7.12
C ASP A 87 20.12 5.49 -8.43
N PHE A 88 19.52 4.44 -9.03
CA PHE A 88 18.65 4.60 -10.20
C PHE A 88 17.44 5.51 -9.87
N ILE A 89 16.74 5.25 -8.77
CA ILE A 89 15.58 6.04 -8.34
C ILE A 89 15.97 7.49 -8.07
N LEU A 90 17.08 7.71 -7.37
CA LEU A 90 17.56 9.05 -7.04
C LEU A 90 17.93 9.86 -8.29
N ARG A 91 18.55 9.22 -9.29
CA ARG A 91 18.87 9.87 -10.58
C ARG A 91 17.63 10.14 -11.43
N ASP A 92 16.70 9.18 -11.53
CA ASP A 92 15.46 9.36 -12.30
C ASP A 92 14.59 10.46 -11.68
N ALA A 93 14.54 10.54 -10.33
CA ALA A 93 13.88 11.60 -9.60
C ALA A 93 14.63 12.93 -9.59
N GLU A 94 15.90 12.99 -10.04
CA GLU A 94 16.80 14.14 -9.91
C GLU A 94 16.96 14.60 -8.46
N SER A 95 17.10 13.65 -7.55
CA SER A 95 17.16 13.93 -6.12
C SER A 95 18.38 14.77 -5.75
N LYS A 96 18.15 15.82 -4.97
CA LYS A 96 19.18 16.74 -4.51
C LYS A 96 19.90 16.24 -3.26
N LEU A 97 19.21 15.40 -2.48
CA LEU A 97 19.70 14.86 -1.21
C LEU A 97 19.08 13.48 -0.99
N LEU A 98 19.84 12.55 -0.43
CA LEU A 98 19.36 11.33 0.21
C LEU A 98 19.46 11.44 1.71
N ILE A 99 18.37 11.13 2.42
CA ILE A 99 18.34 10.95 3.88
C ILE A 99 18.15 9.46 4.15
N SER A 100 19.03 8.83 4.92
CA SER A 100 19.02 7.39 5.15
C SER A 100 19.45 7.04 6.58
N ASP A 101 18.98 5.90 7.10
CA ASP A 101 19.41 5.34 8.39
C ASP A 101 20.56 4.31 8.25
N MET A 102 21.10 4.17 7.05
CA MET A 102 22.25 3.32 6.77
C MET A 102 23.09 3.90 5.61
N PRO A 103 24.39 3.65 5.58
CA PRO A 103 25.24 4.13 4.50
C PRO A 103 24.91 3.42 3.19
N LEU A 104 24.86 4.19 2.09
CA LEU A 104 24.62 3.71 0.73
C LEU A 104 25.64 4.33 -0.21
N THR A 105 26.04 3.57 -1.25
CA THR A 105 26.89 4.05 -2.34
C THR A 105 26.02 4.60 -3.46
N VAL A 106 25.78 5.90 -3.44
CA VAL A 106 24.91 6.61 -4.38
C VAL A 106 25.58 7.85 -4.95
N SER A 107 25.07 8.35 -6.09
CA SER A 107 25.66 9.50 -6.81
C SER A 107 25.21 10.87 -6.27
N VAL A 108 24.20 10.92 -5.38
CA VAL A 108 23.68 12.18 -4.80
C VAL A 108 24.25 12.43 -3.42
N PRO A 109 24.27 13.70 -2.93
CA PRO A 109 24.62 14.00 -1.55
C PRO A 109 23.80 13.20 -0.56
N PHE A 110 24.44 12.70 0.49
CA PHE A 110 23.86 11.85 1.53
C PHE A 110 24.00 12.50 2.90
N ILE A 111 22.99 12.34 3.75
CA ILE A 111 23.05 12.60 5.18
C ILE A 111 22.45 11.44 5.95
N ASP A 112 23.14 11.01 7.03
CA ASP A 112 22.58 10.07 8.00
C ASP A 112 21.40 10.73 8.73
N ILE A 113 20.32 9.98 8.94
CA ILE A 113 19.11 10.51 9.58
C ILE A 113 19.35 10.91 11.04
N HIS A 114 20.30 10.24 11.73
CA HIS A 114 20.67 10.59 13.10
C HIS A 114 21.48 11.88 13.15
N ASP A 115 22.35 12.13 12.14
CA ASP A 115 23.06 13.40 12.02
C ASP A 115 22.09 14.54 11.71
N LEU A 116 21.09 14.27 10.85
CA LEU A 116 20.02 15.24 10.57
C LEU A 116 19.19 15.54 11.82
N ASP A 117 18.82 14.51 12.59
CA ASP A 117 18.07 14.67 13.85
C ASP A 117 18.89 15.46 14.89
N TYR A 118 20.16 15.14 15.03
CA TYR A 118 21.06 15.90 15.90
C TYR A 118 21.10 17.38 15.50
N ARG A 119 21.29 17.70 14.24
CA ARG A 119 21.29 19.09 13.74
C ARG A 119 19.95 19.77 14.00
N ALA A 120 18.84 19.12 13.64
CA ALA A 120 17.49 19.67 13.81
C ALA A 120 17.15 19.94 15.30
N SER A 121 17.71 19.14 16.22
CA SER A 121 17.44 19.27 17.66
C SER A 121 18.38 20.27 18.37
N THR A 122 19.60 20.51 17.85
CA THR A 122 20.63 21.28 18.53
C THR A 122 21.03 22.58 17.82
N GLU A 123 20.94 22.61 16.49
CA GLU A 123 21.29 23.80 15.71
C GLU A 123 20.09 24.75 15.62
N ASN A 124 20.29 26.03 15.92
CA ASN A 124 19.28 27.07 15.68
C ASN A 124 19.29 27.49 14.20
N ALA A 125 18.87 26.61 13.32
CA ALA A 125 18.75 26.94 11.90
C ALA A 125 17.79 28.13 11.68
N PRO A 126 18.12 29.07 10.77
CA PRO A 126 17.24 30.17 10.46
C PRO A 126 15.85 29.68 10.02
N LYS A 127 14.81 30.38 10.47
CA LYS A 127 13.44 30.04 10.09
C LYS A 127 13.28 30.05 8.57
N ALA A 128 12.82 28.93 8.04
CA ALA A 128 12.53 28.82 6.62
C ALA A 128 11.35 29.76 6.24
N PRO A 129 11.36 30.36 5.04
CA PRO A 129 10.30 31.27 4.61
C PRO A 129 8.94 30.55 4.54
N ALA A 130 7.85 31.33 4.57
CA ALA A 130 6.54 30.80 4.30
C ALA A 130 6.48 30.22 2.88
N LEU A 131 5.56 29.28 2.65
CA LEU A 131 5.32 28.75 1.32
C LEU A 131 4.91 29.87 0.35
N PRO A 132 5.36 29.81 -0.91
CA PRO A 132 4.92 30.74 -1.93
C PRO A 132 3.39 30.73 -2.11
N ALA A 133 2.79 31.91 -2.34
CA ALA A 133 1.33 32.03 -2.47
C ALA A 133 0.75 31.32 -3.69
N ASP A 134 1.59 30.97 -4.67
CA ASP A 134 1.24 30.25 -5.89
C ASP A 134 1.37 28.72 -5.76
N LEU A 135 1.75 28.21 -4.59
CA LEU A 135 1.69 26.77 -4.30
C LEU A 135 0.21 26.38 -4.11
N THR A 136 -0.19 25.30 -4.76
CA THR A 136 -1.57 24.79 -4.72
C THR A 136 -1.62 23.35 -4.24
N GLU A 137 -2.80 22.86 -3.92
CA GLU A 137 -2.98 21.44 -3.55
C GLU A 137 -2.76 20.47 -4.72
N ASP A 138 -2.74 20.96 -5.97
CA ASP A 138 -2.44 20.21 -7.18
C ASP A 138 -0.92 20.14 -7.48
N ASP A 139 -0.06 20.77 -6.66
CA ASP A 139 1.38 20.62 -6.76
C ASP A 139 1.80 19.22 -6.27
N VAL A 140 2.81 18.65 -6.96
CA VAL A 140 3.36 17.33 -6.60
C VAL A 140 4.11 17.44 -5.28
N CYS A 141 3.79 16.58 -4.32
CA CYS A 141 4.45 16.52 -3.03
C CYS A 141 5.24 15.21 -2.80
N ALA A 142 4.93 14.17 -3.57
CA ALA A 142 5.65 12.90 -3.46
C ALA A 142 5.83 12.22 -4.82
N LEU A 143 6.97 11.53 -5.00
CA LEU A 143 7.19 10.56 -6.07
C LEU A 143 7.26 9.18 -5.43
N ILE A 144 6.29 8.33 -5.70
CA ILE A 144 6.28 6.96 -5.20
C ILE A 144 6.58 6.02 -6.35
N TYR A 145 7.73 5.33 -6.25
CA TYR A 145 8.21 4.45 -7.31
C TYR A 145 7.53 3.09 -7.26
N THR A 146 7.07 2.64 -8.43
CA THR A 146 6.47 1.32 -8.63
C THR A 146 7.35 0.49 -9.57
N SER A 147 7.35 -0.84 -9.40
CA SER A 147 7.96 -1.77 -10.34
C SER A 147 7.10 -1.80 -11.61
N GLY A 148 7.39 -0.90 -12.55
CA GLY A 148 6.62 -0.79 -13.79
C GLY A 148 6.55 -2.11 -14.58
N THR A 149 5.48 -2.29 -15.34
CA THR A 149 5.24 -3.45 -16.24
C THR A 149 6.35 -3.63 -17.29
N THR A 150 7.18 -2.62 -17.53
CA THR A 150 8.26 -2.59 -18.51
C THR A 150 9.66 -2.84 -17.93
N GLY A 151 9.76 -3.28 -16.68
CA GLY A 151 11.03 -3.65 -16.02
C GLY A 151 11.80 -2.50 -15.36
N SER A 152 11.57 -1.24 -15.70
CA SER A 152 12.19 -0.08 -15.02
C SER A 152 11.20 0.60 -14.08
N PRO A 153 11.57 0.91 -12.83
CA PRO A 153 10.71 1.63 -11.89
C PRO A 153 10.24 2.98 -12.45
N LYS A 154 8.99 3.36 -12.13
CA LYS A 154 8.37 4.61 -12.54
C LYS A 154 7.90 5.37 -11.31
N GLY A 155 8.22 6.65 -11.20
CA GLY A 155 7.75 7.52 -10.12
C GLY A 155 6.35 8.06 -10.40
N ALA A 156 5.35 7.61 -9.66
CA ALA A 156 4.00 8.18 -9.71
C ALA A 156 4.01 9.56 -9.02
N MET A 157 3.55 10.60 -9.73
CA MET A 157 3.44 11.96 -9.21
C MET A 157 2.19 12.12 -8.37
N ILE A 158 2.36 12.16 -7.07
CA ILE A 158 1.27 12.30 -6.11
C ILE A 158 1.22 13.74 -5.61
N THR A 159 0.05 14.37 -5.70
CA THR A 159 -0.18 15.75 -5.26
C THR A 159 -0.63 15.78 -3.80
N HIS A 160 -0.56 16.97 -3.18
CA HIS A 160 -1.15 17.19 -1.86
C HIS A 160 -2.64 16.81 -1.85
N LYS A 161 -3.37 17.20 -2.89
CA LYS A 161 -4.80 16.88 -3.06
C LYS A 161 -5.04 15.39 -3.12
N ASN A 162 -4.28 14.66 -3.93
CA ASN A 162 -4.46 13.21 -4.05
C ASN A 162 -4.37 12.51 -2.68
N GLN A 163 -3.34 12.84 -1.88
CA GLN A 163 -3.15 12.23 -0.57
C GLN A 163 -4.24 12.62 0.43
N VAL A 164 -4.56 13.90 0.54
CA VAL A 164 -5.59 14.38 1.48
C VAL A 164 -6.94 13.77 1.14
N ARG A 165 -7.36 13.80 -0.13
CA ARG A 165 -8.64 13.21 -0.56
C ARG A 165 -8.71 11.72 -0.32
N ASN A 166 -7.63 10.98 -0.62
CA ASN A 166 -7.65 9.55 -0.37
C ASN A 166 -7.71 9.22 1.12
N VAL A 167 -7.02 9.99 1.97
CA VAL A 167 -7.16 9.87 3.43
C VAL A 167 -8.60 10.11 3.87
N GLU A 168 -9.25 11.18 3.43
CA GLU A 168 -10.65 11.49 3.75
C GLU A 168 -11.59 10.35 3.31
N GLN A 169 -11.41 9.86 2.09
CA GLN A 169 -12.26 8.85 1.49
C GLN A 169 -12.20 7.51 2.24
N TYR A 170 -11.01 6.98 2.50
CA TYR A 170 -10.90 5.67 3.13
C TYR A 170 -11.20 5.71 4.63
N THR A 171 -10.79 6.78 5.33
CA THR A 171 -11.05 6.89 6.77
C THR A 171 -12.53 7.12 7.10
N ALA A 172 -13.30 7.66 6.16
CA ALA A 172 -14.76 7.72 6.28
C ALA A 172 -15.40 6.32 6.35
N VAL A 173 -14.81 5.33 5.65
CA VAL A 173 -15.28 3.93 5.68
C VAL A 173 -14.74 3.19 6.90
N VAL A 174 -13.45 3.30 7.20
CA VAL A 174 -12.78 2.65 8.35
C VAL A 174 -13.16 3.30 9.68
N ARG A 175 -13.58 4.57 9.67
CA ARG A 175 -14.08 5.34 10.81
C ARG A 175 -13.05 5.54 11.91
N PHE A 176 -11.92 6.10 11.55
CA PHE A 176 -10.89 6.53 12.50
C PHE A 176 -11.42 7.54 13.50
N LYS A 177 -10.89 7.50 14.73
CA LYS A 177 -11.21 8.43 15.81
C LYS A 177 -9.93 8.91 16.51
N PRO A 178 -9.94 10.07 17.16
CA PRO A 178 -8.77 10.60 17.87
C PRO A 178 -8.20 9.66 18.95
N GLU A 179 -9.05 8.86 19.59
CA GLU A 179 -8.64 7.89 20.61
C GLU A 179 -8.02 6.62 20.06
N ASP A 180 -8.06 6.41 18.74
CA ASP A 180 -7.53 5.20 18.13
C ASP A 180 -6.00 5.11 18.20
N LYS A 181 -5.55 3.86 18.29
CA LYS A 181 -4.14 3.47 18.25
C LYS A 181 -3.95 2.53 17.09
N VAL A 182 -3.27 3.01 16.06
CA VAL A 182 -3.15 2.33 14.76
C VAL A 182 -1.80 1.63 14.66
N LEU A 183 -1.79 0.32 14.46
CA LEU A 183 -0.57 -0.47 14.30
C LEU A 183 0.16 -0.11 13.01
N CYS A 184 1.40 0.36 13.12
CA CYS A 184 2.28 0.66 11.99
C CYS A 184 3.33 -0.45 11.83
N VAL A 185 2.90 -1.61 11.31
CA VAL A 185 3.79 -2.72 10.92
C VAL A 185 4.09 -2.72 9.42
N LEU A 186 3.23 -2.08 8.63
CA LEU A 186 3.48 -1.86 7.21
C LEU A 186 4.61 -0.87 7.00
N PRO A 187 5.44 -1.05 5.95
CA PRO A 187 6.50 -0.10 5.64
C PRO A 187 5.94 1.30 5.37
N MET A 188 6.49 2.32 6.06
CA MET A 188 6.09 3.71 5.87
C MET A 188 6.46 4.26 4.49
N PHE A 189 7.48 3.71 3.82
CA PHE A 189 7.86 4.11 2.47
C PHE A 189 6.86 3.64 1.40
N HIS A 190 6.06 2.63 1.68
CA HIS A 190 5.07 2.11 0.75
C HIS A 190 3.76 2.91 0.86
N CYS A 191 3.16 3.26 -0.27
CA CYS A 191 1.92 4.05 -0.32
C CYS A 191 0.82 3.50 0.61
N TYR A 192 0.71 2.18 0.74
CA TYR A 192 -0.27 1.54 1.62
C TYR A 192 -0.01 1.90 3.09
N GLY A 193 1.19 1.64 3.63
CA GLY A 193 1.54 2.00 5.01
C GLY A 193 1.54 3.52 5.25
N LEU A 194 2.05 4.29 4.30
CA LEU A 194 2.08 5.75 4.38
C LEU A 194 0.67 6.33 4.49
N THR A 195 -0.19 6.06 3.51
CA THR A 195 -1.52 6.69 3.47
C THR A 195 -2.44 6.13 4.53
N THR A 196 -2.53 4.79 4.65
CA THR A 196 -3.56 4.19 5.50
C THR A 196 -3.21 4.18 6.98
N VAL A 197 -1.93 4.15 7.33
CA VAL A 197 -1.50 4.19 8.72
C VAL A 197 -1.02 5.59 9.11
N VAL A 198 0.03 6.10 8.44
CA VAL A 198 0.67 7.34 8.88
C VAL A 198 -0.24 8.54 8.66
N LEU A 199 -0.62 8.81 7.40
CA LEU A 199 -1.41 10.00 7.06
C LEU A 199 -2.82 9.93 7.64
N GLY A 200 -3.46 8.74 7.64
CA GLY A 200 -4.77 8.53 8.25
C GLY A 200 -4.79 8.81 9.75
N SER A 201 -3.78 8.32 10.47
CA SER A 201 -3.66 8.61 11.90
C SER A 201 -3.44 10.09 12.19
N LEU A 202 -2.56 10.74 11.44
CA LEU A 202 -2.29 12.16 11.62
C LEU A 202 -3.51 13.04 11.31
N TYR A 203 -4.26 12.69 10.26
CA TYR A 203 -5.48 13.42 9.88
C TYR A 203 -6.56 13.36 10.95
N HIS A 204 -6.70 12.22 11.63
CA HIS A 204 -7.68 12.03 12.71
C HIS A 204 -7.11 12.30 14.10
N HIS A 205 -5.88 12.76 14.22
CA HIS A 205 -5.20 13.00 15.48
C HIS A 205 -5.13 11.76 16.39
N SER A 206 -5.08 10.57 15.80
CA SER A 206 -4.92 9.29 16.49
C SER A 206 -3.45 8.93 16.69
N THR A 207 -3.16 7.87 17.44
CA THR A 207 -1.79 7.48 17.78
C THR A 207 -1.26 6.41 16.83
N ILE A 208 -0.11 6.64 16.21
CA ILE A 208 0.63 5.64 15.43
C ILE A 208 1.46 4.78 16.39
N VAL A 209 1.24 3.47 16.40
CA VAL A 209 2.04 2.50 17.17
C VAL A 209 3.09 1.88 16.25
N ILE A 210 4.31 2.40 16.30
CA ILE A 210 5.40 1.99 15.39
C ILE A 210 5.95 0.63 15.79
N LEU A 211 6.01 -0.29 14.81
CA LEU A 211 6.62 -1.61 14.95
C LEU A 211 7.45 -1.91 13.69
N ARG A 212 8.74 -2.24 13.86
CA ARG A 212 9.63 -2.62 12.76
C ARG A 212 9.55 -4.10 12.41
N SER A 213 9.24 -4.91 13.40
CA SER A 213 9.22 -6.36 13.27
C SER A 213 7.94 -6.87 12.63
N LYS A 214 8.07 -7.87 11.77
CA LYS A 214 6.96 -8.64 11.19
C LYS A 214 6.72 -9.97 11.92
N SER A 215 7.41 -10.20 13.05
CA SER A 215 7.21 -11.40 13.88
C SER A 215 5.81 -11.42 14.47
N PRO A 216 5.02 -12.49 14.29
CA PRO A 216 3.69 -12.61 14.88
C PRO A 216 3.67 -12.39 16.39
N THR A 217 4.67 -12.91 17.10
CA THR A 217 4.80 -12.74 18.55
C THR A 217 4.98 -11.26 18.94
N GLU A 218 5.81 -10.52 18.19
CA GLU A 218 6.02 -9.09 18.47
C GLU A 218 4.81 -8.25 18.08
N ILE A 219 4.10 -8.61 17.01
CA ILE A 219 2.83 -7.99 16.65
C ILE A 219 1.81 -8.15 17.77
N ILE A 220 1.62 -9.39 18.25
CA ILE A 220 0.70 -9.71 19.36
C ILE A 220 1.07 -8.94 20.62
N ASN A 221 2.35 -8.99 21.02
CA ASN A 221 2.83 -8.27 22.19
C ASN A 221 2.64 -6.76 22.08
N THR A 222 2.84 -6.19 20.90
CA THR A 222 2.64 -4.77 20.63
C THR A 222 1.16 -4.39 20.71
N ILE A 223 0.27 -5.19 20.13
CA ILE A 223 -1.19 -4.98 20.20
C ILE A 223 -1.64 -4.95 21.67
N MET A 224 -1.21 -5.93 22.45
CA MET A 224 -1.57 -6.00 23.87
C MET A 224 -0.96 -4.85 24.70
N LYS A 225 0.35 -4.60 24.53
CA LYS A 225 1.09 -3.60 25.31
C LYS A 225 0.54 -2.19 25.13
N TYR A 226 0.25 -1.82 23.89
CA TYR A 226 -0.19 -0.45 23.55
C TYR A 226 -1.71 -0.34 23.42
N SER A 227 -2.46 -1.44 23.57
CA SER A 227 -3.92 -1.50 23.37
C SER A 227 -4.29 -0.96 21.99
N VAL A 228 -3.70 -1.54 20.96
CA VAL A 228 -4.00 -1.19 19.55
C VAL A 228 -5.48 -1.40 19.27
N THR A 229 -6.09 -0.46 18.53
CA THR A 229 -7.51 -0.48 18.20
C THR A 229 -7.78 -0.73 16.71
N ILE A 230 -6.83 -0.37 15.83
CA ILE A 230 -6.91 -0.59 14.39
C ILE A 230 -5.63 -1.30 13.92
N ALA A 231 -5.79 -2.42 13.20
CA ALA A 231 -4.70 -3.18 12.62
C ALA A 231 -4.85 -3.27 11.10
N ILE A 232 -3.95 -2.63 10.36
CA ILE A 232 -3.89 -2.61 8.91
C ILE A 232 -2.67 -3.42 8.49
N MET A 233 -2.89 -4.55 7.78
CA MET A 233 -1.83 -5.51 7.49
C MET A 233 -2.01 -6.13 6.09
N VAL A 234 -1.13 -7.05 5.75
CA VAL A 234 -1.19 -7.85 4.52
C VAL A 234 -1.63 -9.29 4.84
N PRO A 235 -2.20 -10.05 3.85
CA PRO A 235 -2.74 -11.39 4.08
C PRO A 235 -1.81 -12.38 4.81
N PRO A 236 -0.49 -12.45 4.52
CA PRO A 236 0.41 -13.36 5.24
C PRO A 236 0.45 -13.12 6.76
N LEU A 237 0.33 -11.86 7.21
CA LEU A 237 0.31 -11.56 8.64
C LEU A 237 -0.99 -12.05 9.30
N TYR A 238 -2.14 -11.92 8.62
CA TYR A 238 -3.41 -12.49 9.09
C TYR A 238 -3.35 -14.00 9.23
N ASN A 239 -2.77 -14.70 8.26
CA ASN A 239 -2.56 -16.15 8.32
C ASN A 239 -1.70 -16.55 9.53
N LEU A 240 -0.58 -15.87 9.76
CA LEU A 240 0.29 -16.12 10.91
C LEU A 240 -0.39 -15.84 12.25
N LEU A 241 -1.17 -14.76 12.35
CA LEU A 241 -1.92 -14.42 13.56
C LEU A 241 -3.03 -15.42 13.83
N ALA A 242 -3.78 -15.85 12.80
CA ALA A 242 -4.81 -16.88 12.94
C ALA A 242 -4.26 -18.21 13.49
N ARG A 243 -3.01 -18.54 13.16
CA ARG A 243 -2.36 -19.78 13.65
C ARG A 243 -1.79 -19.65 15.07
N ARG A 244 -1.30 -18.48 15.47
CA ARG A 244 -0.49 -18.31 16.69
C ARG A 244 -1.13 -17.44 17.76
N GLY A 245 -2.07 -16.56 17.40
CA GLY A 245 -2.67 -15.61 18.32
C GLY A 245 -3.71 -16.25 19.22
N GLU A 246 -3.73 -15.87 20.50
CA GLU A 246 -4.82 -16.21 21.41
C GLU A 246 -5.99 -15.25 21.23
N PRO A 247 -7.26 -15.69 21.32
CA PRO A 247 -8.42 -14.83 21.14
C PRO A 247 -8.38 -13.57 22.01
N SER A 248 -7.83 -13.69 23.22
CA SER A 248 -7.69 -12.57 24.15
C SER A 248 -6.72 -11.50 23.72
N SER A 249 -5.78 -11.81 22.83
CA SER A 249 -4.73 -10.87 22.40
C SER A 249 -5.24 -9.78 21.47
N MET A 250 -6.41 -9.98 20.83
CA MET A 250 -7.01 -9.03 19.88
C MET A 250 -8.20 -8.24 20.44
N LYS A 251 -8.48 -8.33 21.73
CA LYS A 251 -9.68 -7.74 22.37
C LYS A 251 -9.83 -6.23 22.20
N THR A 252 -8.72 -5.51 22.07
CA THR A 252 -8.75 -4.05 21.91
C THR A 252 -8.93 -3.63 20.46
N VAL A 253 -8.65 -4.52 19.51
CA VAL A 253 -8.73 -4.21 18.09
C VAL A 253 -10.17 -4.37 17.59
N HIS A 254 -10.78 -3.28 17.18
CA HIS A 254 -12.14 -3.28 16.65
C HIS A 254 -12.19 -3.25 15.11
N THR A 255 -11.05 -2.98 14.45
CA THR A 255 -10.99 -2.89 12.99
C THR A 255 -9.71 -3.57 12.47
N PHE A 256 -9.91 -4.51 11.56
CA PHE A 256 -8.86 -5.21 10.83
C PHE A 256 -9.02 -4.94 9.34
N VAL A 257 -7.95 -4.47 8.69
CA VAL A 257 -7.95 -4.16 7.25
C VAL A 257 -6.82 -4.92 6.57
N SER A 258 -7.14 -5.66 5.51
CA SER A 258 -6.18 -6.34 4.63
C SER A 258 -6.11 -5.66 3.28
N GLY A 259 -4.92 -5.55 2.71
CA GLY A 259 -4.70 -5.01 1.37
C GLY A 259 -3.30 -5.33 0.86
N GLY A 260 -3.01 -4.87 -0.35
CA GLY A 260 -1.73 -5.11 -1.03
C GLY A 260 -1.63 -6.46 -1.74
N ALA A 261 -2.53 -7.39 -1.45
CA ALA A 261 -2.78 -8.64 -2.15
C ALA A 261 -4.19 -9.13 -1.82
N SER A 262 -4.76 -10.02 -2.62
CA SER A 262 -6.05 -10.67 -2.33
C SER A 262 -5.96 -11.48 -1.05
N LEU A 263 -7.00 -11.39 -0.22
CA LEU A 263 -7.10 -12.15 1.04
C LEU A 263 -7.75 -13.51 0.78
N PRO A 264 -7.00 -14.62 0.84
CA PRO A 264 -7.58 -15.94 0.61
C PRO A 264 -8.73 -16.22 1.58
N GLN A 265 -9.85 -16.72 1.05
CA GLN A 265 -11.04 -17.02 1.86
C GLN A 265 -10.74 -17.89 3.08
N PRO A 266 -9.95 -18.97 2.99
CA PRO A 266 -9.61 -19.79 4.17
C PRO A 266 -8.86 -19.01 5.26
N VAL A 267 -8.04 -18.02 4.89
CA VAL A 267 -7.33 -17.16 5.84
C VAL A 267 -8.30 -16.23 6.55
N ALA A 268 -9.17 -15.57 5.79
CA ALA A 268 -10.19 -14.67 6.33
C ALA A 268 -11.16 -15.41 7.26
N GLN A 269 -11.60 -16.60 6.87
CA GLN A 269 -12.48 -17.46 7.66
C GLN A 269 -11.82 -17.93 8.94
N SER A 270 -10.59 -18.47 8.87
CA SER A 270 -9.84 -18.92 10.05
C SER A 270 -9.58 -17.79 11.03
N PHE A 271 -9.32 -16.59 10.53
CA PHE A 271 -9.15 -15.39 11.36
C PHE A 271 -10.46 -15.02 12.07
N TYR A 272 -11.58 -15.02 11.33
CA TYR A 272 -12.90 -14.74 11.90
C TYR A 272 -13.33 -15.76 12.95
N GLU A 273 -13.16 -17.05 12.67
CA GLU A 273 -13.48 -18.13 13.61
C GLU A 273 -12.67 -18.02 14.91
N ARG A 274 -11.39 -17.61 14.82
CA ARG A 274 -10.51 -17.49 15.97
C ARG A 274 -10.76 -16.25 16.81
N PHE A 275 -10.96 -15.11 16.19
CA PHE A 275 -11.00 -13.82 16.89
C PHE A 275 -12.39 -13.18 16.94
N GLY A 276 -13.35 -13.68 16.17
CA GLY A 276 -14.70 -13.12 16.08
C GLY A 276 -14.81 -11.79 15.35
N HIS A 277 -13.74 -11.36 14.65
CA HIS A 277 -13.68 -10.10 13.92
C HIS A 277 -13.51 -10.36 12.41
N PRO A 278 -14.37 -9.76 11.56
CA PRO A 278 -14.15 -9.81 10.12
C PRO A 278 -12.94 -8.95 9.73
N VAL A 279 -12.23 -9.37 8.70
CA VAL A 279 -11.18 -8.56 8.07
C VAL A 279 -11.81 -7.82 6.89
N GLN A 280 -11.68 -6.49 6.89
CA GLN A 280 -12.08 -5.67 5.74
C GLN A 280 -11.00 -5.78 4.66
N GLU A 281 -11.37 -6.24 3.48
CA GLU A 281 -10.44 -6.26 2.36
C GLU A 281 -10.51 -4.94 1.61
N GLY A 282 -9.35 -4.37 1.27
CA GLY A 282 -9.21 -3.16 0.49
C GLY A 282 -8.35 -3.39 -0.74
N TYR A 283 -8.71 -2.72 -1.84
CA TYR A 283 -7.95 -2.70 -3.08
C TYR A 283 -7.44 -1.30 -3.39
N GLY A 284 -6.27 -1.27 -4.00
CA GLY A 284 -5.68 -0.03 -4.47
C GLY A 284 -4.33 -0.22 -5.13
N LEU A 285 -3.83 0.87 -5.70
CA LEU A 285 -2.56 0.94 -6.41
C LEU A 285 -1.90 2.30 -6.15
N THR A 286 -0.60 2.36 -6.26
CA THR A 286 0.17 3.60 -5.99
C THR A 286 -0.35 4.78 -6.80
N GLU A 287 -0.72 4.54 -8.05
CA GLU A 287 -1.26 5.52 -8.99
C GLU A 287 -2.62 6.09 -8.57
N ALA A 288 -3.27 5.49 -7.55
CA ALA A 288 -4.54 5.96 -6.97
C ALA A 288 -4.41 6.42 -5.49
N SER A 289 -3.20 6.59 -4.94
CA SER A 289 -2.82 7.27 -3.67
C SER A 289 -3.16 6.62 -2.32
N PRO A 290 -3.31 5.33 -2.05
CA PRO A 290 -3.48 4.23 -3.01
C PRO A 290 -4.93 3.68 -3.07
N VAL A 291 -5.83 3.97 -2.10
CA VAL A 291 -7.05 3.20 -1.86
C VAL A 291 -8.14 3.55 -2.88
N VAL A 292 -8.67 2.55 -3.54
CA VAL A 292 -9.77 2.66 -4.51
C VAL A 292 -11.07 2.13 -3.92
N SER A 293 -11.02 0.98 -3.25
CA SER A 293 -12.18 0.35 -2.64
C SER A 293 -11.83 -0.27 -1.30
N ILE A 294 -12.82 -0.43 -0.45
CA ILE A 294 -12.70 -1.14 0.83
C ILE A 294 -14.03 -1.78 1.21
N LEU A 295 -13.98 -3.00 1.72
CA LEU A 295 -15.13 -3.72 2.20
C LEU A 295 -15.68 -3.07 3.48
N PRO A 296 -16.92 -2.59 3.51
CA PRO A 296 -17.51 -2.02 4.72
C PRO A 296 -17.69 -3.08 5.82
N THR A 297 -17.48 -2.69 7.06
CA THR A 297 -17.60 -3.61 8.21
C THR A 297 -19.06 -3.77 8.60
N ALA A 298 -19.71 -4.82 8.18
CA ALA A 298 -20.98 -5.22 8.79
C ALA A 298 -21.05 -6.73 8.94
N LYS A 299 -20.69 -7.48 7.92
CA LYS A 299 -20.68 -8.94 7.91
C LYS A 299 -19.51 -9.42 7.04
N PRO A 300 -18.91 -10.58 7.35
CA PRO A 300 -17.93 -11.18 6.46
C PRO A 300 -18.51 -11.38 5.06
N LYS A 301 -17.85 -10.81 4.07
CA LYS A 301 -18.09 -11.07 2.66
C LYS A 301 -16.72 -11.34 2.05
N TYR A 302 -16.52 -12.53 1.54
CA TYR A 302 -15.21 -12.99 1.08
C TYR A 302 -15.02 -12.73 -0.41
N LEU A 303 -13.76 -12.72 -0.86
CA LEU A 303 -13.37 -12.57 -2.27
C LEU A 303 -13.75 -11.23 -2.91
N THR A 304 -14.04 -10.21 -2.13
CA THR A 304 -14.37 -8.88 -2.64
C THR A 304 -13.64 -7.80 -1.85
N SER A 305 -13.13 -6.80 -2.57
CA SER A 305 -12.55 -5.60 -1.97
C SER A 305 -13.58 -4.50 -1.66
N GLY A 306 -14.86 -4.82 -1.75
CA GLY A 306 -15.95 -3.88 -1.48
C GLY A 306 -16.26 -2.92 -2.63
N PRO A 307 -17.16 -1.97 -2.40
CA PRO A 307 -17.48 -0.92 -3.37
C PRO A 307 -16.38 0.14 -3.41
N ALA A 308 -16.36 0.93 -4.48
CA ALA A 308 -15.48 2.10 -4.58
C ALA A 308 -15.68 3.06 -3.40
N LEU A 309 -14.58 3.72 -2.98
CA LEU A 309 -14.64 4.73 -1.94
C LEU A 309 -15.52 5.92 -2.34
N PRO A 310 -16.11 6.65 -1.37
CA PRO A 310 -16.87 7.85 -1.66
C PRO A 310 -16.06 8.87 -2.49
N GLY A 311 -16.61 9.30 -3.62
CA GLY A 311 -15.93 10.24 -4.54
C GLY A 311 -14.90 9.60 -5.47
N VAL A 312 -14.76 8.27 -5.45
CA VAL A 312 -14.00 7.50 -6.44
C VAL A 312 -14.99 6.88 -7.43
N GLU A 313 -14.79 7.14 -8.71
CA GLU A 313 -15.57 6.52 -9.77
C GLU A 313 -14.80 5.33 -10.34
N VAL A 314 -15.52 4.27 -10.64
CA VAL A 314 -14.98 3.04 -11.24
C VAL A 314 -15.81 2.58 -12.41
N LYS A 315 -15.17 2.00 -13.40
CA LYS A 315 -15.82 1.28 -14.49
C LYS A 315 -15.00 0.05 -14.88
N VAL A 316 -15.67 -0.97 -15.38
CA VAL A 316 -15.03 -2.15 -15.97
C VAL A 316 -15.05 -2.00 -17.48
N ILE A 317 -13.87 -2.01 -18.10
CA ILE A 317 -13.67 -1.94 -19.55
C ILE A 317 -13.67 -3.37 -20.08
N THR A 318 -14.62 -3.69 -20.95
CA THR A 318 -14.77 -5.00 -21.58
C THR A 318 -14.67 -4.88 -23.10
N ASP A 319 -14.43 -5.98 -23.79
CA ASP A 319 -14.44 -6.03 -25.27
C ASP A 319 -15.85 -5.97 -25.87
N LYS A 320 -16.90 -6.02 -25.02
CA LYS A 320 -18.29 -5.96 -25.45
C LYS A 320 -18.79 -4.54 -25.50
N GLU A 321 -19.41 -4.14 -26.62
CA GLU A 321 -20.10 -2.87 -26.72
C GLU A 321 -21.40 -2.89 -25.88
N GLY A 322 -21.72 -1.73 -25.29
CA GLY A 322 -22.96 -1.54 -24.55
C GLY A 322 -22.76 -1.32 -23.04
N PRO A 323 -23.86 -1.30 -22.27
CA PRO A 323 -23.80 -1.16 -20.81
C PRO A 323 -23.07 -2.36 -20.16
N TYR A 324 -22.34 -2.09 -19.10
CA TYR A 324 -21.69 -3.14 -18.30
C TYR A 324 -22.73 -4.13 -17.76
N VAL A 325 -22.48 -5.42 -17.93
CA VAL A 325 -23.29 -6.50 -17.37
C VAL A 325 -22.61 -7.01 -16.11
N PRO A 326 -23.26 -6.95 -14.92
CA PRO A 326 -22.68 -7.45 -13.68
C PRO A 326 -22.16 -8.89 -13.80
N GLY A 327 -20.98 -9.14 -13.25
CA GLY A 327 -20.28 -10.42 -13.34
C GLY A 327 -19.39 -10.57 -14.58
N THR A 328 -19.41 -9.62 -15.53
CA THR A 328 -18.50 -9.68 -16.69
C THR A 328 -17.11 -9.22 -16.29
N VAL A 329 -16.08 -10.04 -16.57
CA VAL A 329 -14.69 -9.70 -16.33
C VAL A 329 -14.18 -8.68 -17.35
N GLY A 330 -13.42 -7.69 -16.89
CA GLY A 330 -12.76 -6.70 -17.71
C GLY A 330 -11.74 -5.89 -16.93
N GLU A 331 -11.04 -4.96 -17.57
CA GLU A 331 -10.06 -4.12 -16.92
C GLU A 331 -10.74 -3.03 -16.07
N LEU A 332 -10.32 -2.89 -14.82
CA LEU A 332 -10.76 -1.79 -13.96
C LEU A 332 -10.16 -0.47 -14.41
N ALA A 333 -11.00 0.54 -14.56
CA ALA A 333 -10.57 1.92 -14.69
C ALA A 333 -11.12 2.78 -13.53
N VAL A 334 -10.30 3.69 -13.04
CA VAL A 334 -10.57 4.49 -11.85
C VAL A 334 -10.46 5.97 -12.20
N ARG A 335 -11.37 6.80 -11.68
CA ARG A 335 -11.33 8.26 -11.77
C ARG A 335 -11.66 8.88 -10.42
N GLY A 336 -10.93 9.93 -10.04
CA GLY A 336 -11.18 10.66 -8.81
C GLY A 336 -10.02 11.57 -8.41
N ASP A 337 -10.24 12.35 -7.37
CA ASP A 337 -9.22 13.24 -6.80
C ASP A 337 -8.02 12.49 -6.19
N ASN A 338 -8.14 11.19 -6.01
CA ASN A 338 -7.06 10.29 -5.56
C ASN A 338 -6.13 9.81 -6.69
N VAL A 339 -6.49 10.02 -7.96
CA VAL A 339 -5.68 9.56 -9.11
C VAL A 339 -4.47 10.47 -9.31
N MET A 340 -3.30 9.90 -9.50
CA MET A 340 -2.01 10.57 -9.71
C MET A 340 -2.04 11.56 -10.88
N LYS A 341 -1.12 12.52 -10.86
CA LYS A 341 -0.92 13.47 -11.97
C LYS A 341 -0.28 12.82 -13.22
N GLY A 342 0.31 11.65 -13.07
CA GLY A 342 1.03 10.90 -14.10
C GLY A 342 2.37 10.39 -13.60
N TYR A 343 3.18 9.82 -14.51
CA TYR A 343 4.53 9.38 -14.19
C TYR A 343 5.56 10.49 -14.41
N TRP A 344 6.47 10.64 -13.45
CA TRP A 344 7.52 11.66 -13.47
C TRP A 344 8.36 11.59 -14.74
N LYS A 345 8.35 12.69 -15.51
CA LYS A 345 9.08 12.81 -16.79
C LYS A 345 8.82 11.71 -17.83
N LYS A 346 7.71 10.99 -17.71
CA LYS A 346 7.33 9.91 -18.62
C LYS A 346 5.94 10.15 -19.22
N PRO A 347 5.77 11.19 -20.07
CA PRO A 347 4.45 11.54 -20.61
C PRO A 347 3.85 10.44 -21.50
N GLU A 348 4.67 9.70 -22.24
CA GLU A 348 4.19 8.62 -23.10
C GLU A 348 3.72 7.41 -22.28
N GLU A 349 4.37 7.09 -21.17
CA GLU A 349 3.91 6.05 -20.24
C GLU A 349 2.63 6.49 -19.52
N THR A 350 2.51 7.79 -19.19
CA THR A 350 1.31 8.35 -18.60
C THR A 350 0.10 8.22 -19.53
N LYS A 351 0.25 8.55 -20.80
CA LYS A 351 -0.83 8.44 -21.82
C LYS A 351 -1.34 7.00 -22.02
N LYS A 352 -0.50 5.99 -21.75
CA LYS A 352 -0.93 4.58 -21.86
C LYS A 352 -1.94 4.20 -20.78
N VAL A 353 -1.88 4.83 -19.61
CA VAL A 353 -2.69 4.44 -18.45
C VAL A 353 -3.69 5.50 -18.03
N LEU A 354 -3.44 6.77 -18.29
CA LEU A 354 -4.29 7.89 -17.91
C LEU A 354 -4.80 8.61 -19.16
N ASP A 355 -6.11 8.56 -19.37
CA ASP A 355 -6.74 9.23 -20.51
C ASP A 355 -7.03 10.72 -20.26
N LYS A 356 -7.49 11.41 -21.32
CA LYS A 356 -7.81 12.85 -21.27
C LYS A 356 -9.00 13.21 -20.37
N ASP A 357 -9.85 12.24 -20.06
CA ASP A 357 -11.05 12.39 -19.23
C ASP A 357 -10.76 12.02 -17.76
N GLY A 358 -9.50 11.74 -17.41
CA GLY A 358 -9.02 11.42 -16.07
C GLY A 358 -9.23 9.97 -15.63
N TRP A 359 -9.52 9.07 -16.56
CA TRP A 359 -9.64 7.65 -16.25
C TRP A 359 -8.26 6.98 -16.25
N LEU A 360 -7.90 6.41 -15.11
CA LEU A 360 -6.70 5.59 -14.90
C LEU A 360 -7.04 4.13 -15.18
N ARG A 361 -6.43 3.53 -16.18
CA ARG A 361 -6.44 2.09 -16.42
C ARG A 361 -5.49 1.42 -15.44
N THR A 362 -6.01 0.49 -14.64
CA THR A 362 -5.25 -0.09 -13.54
C THR A 362 -4.35 -1.24 -13.97
N GLY A 363 -4.68 -1.89 -15.08
CA GLY A 363 -4.07 -3.16 -15.50
C GLY A 363 -4.53 -4.35 -14.67
N ASP A 364 -5.54 -4.18 -13.81
CA ASP A 364 -6.12 -5.25 -13.01
C ASP A 364 -7.46 -5.68 -13.63
N LEU A 365 -7.66 -6.98 -13.73
CA LEU A 365 -8.92 -7.59 -14.20
C LEU A 365 -9.85 -7.79 -13.01
N VAL A 366 -11.08 -7.34 -13.19
CA VAL A 366 -12.10 -7.40 -12.15
C VAL A 366 -13.46 -7.73 -12.76
N TYR A 367 -14.39 -8.15 -11.92
CA TYR A 367 -15.80 -7.98 -12.20
C TYR A 367 -16.49 -7.23 -11.05
N MET A 368 -17.62 -6.63 -11.32
CA MET A 368 -18.47 -6.02 -10.30
C MET A 368 -19.83 -6.73 -10.28
N ASP A 369 -20.35 -6.92 -9.07
CA ASP A 369 -21.72 -7.41 -8.91
C ASP A 369 -22.76 -6.27 -9.10
N ALA A 370 -24.05 -6.62 -9.00
CA ALA A 370 -25.15 -5.66 -9.16
C ALA A 370 -25.19 -4.58 -8.06
N ASP A 371 -24.56 -4.83 -6.93
CA ASP A 371 -24.46 -3.89 -5.80
C ASP A 371 -23.18 -3.01 -5.89
N GLY A 372 -22.35 -3.18 -6.93
CA GLY A 372 -21.13 -2.42 -7.16
C GLY A 372 -19.92 -2.89 -6.36
N TYR A 373 -19.96 -4.09 -5.79
CA TYR A 373 -18.80 -4.69 -5.13
C TYR A 373 -17.79 -5.17 -6.17
N ILE A 374 -16.51 -4.86 -5.93
CA ILE A 374 -15.42 -5.16 -6.83
C ILE A 374 -14.76 -6.48 -6.41
N TYR A 375 -14.63 -7.39 -7.35
CA TYR A 375 -13.95 -8.66 -7.21
C TYR A 375 -12.72 -8.66 -8.09
N ILE A 376 -11.54 -8.76 -7.47
CA ILE A 376 -10.27 -8.82 -8.20
C ILE A 376 -10.11 -10.24 -8.73
N VAL A 377 -9.92 -10.36 -10.03
CA VAL A 377 -9.69 -11.66 -10.70
C VAL A 377 -8.19 -11.88 -10.82
N ASP A 378 -7.47 -10.95 -11.49
CA ASP A 378 -6.04 -11.07 -11.72
C ASP A 378 -5.44 -9.76 -12.26
N ARG A 379 -4.16 -9.79 -12.60
CA ARG A 379 -3.50 -8.72 -13.35
C ARG A 379 -3.33 -9.09 -14.81
N ILE A 380 -3.60 -8.15 -15.71
CA ILE A 380 -3.44 -8.37 -17.16
C ILE A 380 -2.03 -8.88 -17.51
N LYS A 381 -1.00 -8.37 -16.82
CA LYS A 381 0.40 -8.76 -17.04
C LYS A 381 0.77 -10.14 -16.52
N ASP A 382 0.01 -10.66 -15.55
CA ASP A 382 0.27 -11.94 -14.89
C ASP A 382 -0.57 -13.07 -15.51
N LEU A 383 -1.48 -12.75 -16.47
CA LEU A 383 -2.21 -13.73 -17.24
C LEU A 383 -1.27 -14.72 -17.92
N ILE A 384 -1.57 -15.99 -17.77
CA ILE A 384 -0.88 -17.08 -18.46
C ILE A 384 -1.62 -17.35 -19.76
N ILE A 385 -0.91 -17.24 -20.89
CA ILE A 385 -1.50 -17.51 -22.22
C ILE A 385 -0.99 -18.87 -22.66
N MET A 386 -1.86 -19.89 -22.56
CA MET A 386 -1.58 -21.26 -22.97
C MET A 386 -2.50 -21.68 -24.10
N ASN A 387 -1.95 -22.13 -25.21
CA ASN A 387 -2.71 -22.53 -26.42
C ASN A 387 -3.64 -21.42 -26.96
N GLY A 388 -3.37 -20.15 -26.66
CA GLY A 388 -4.20 -19.01 -27.07
C GLY A 388 -5.35 -18.71 -26.11
N GLU A 389 -5.48 -19.44 -25.02
CA GLU A 389 -6.47 -19.22 -23.96
C GLU A 389 -5.84 -18.50 -22.76
N ASN A 390 -6.63 -17.66 -22.11
CA ASN A 390 -6.23 -16.94 -20.90
C ASN A 390 -6.49 -17.82 -19.67
N ILE A 391 -5.45 -18.09 -18.90
CA ILE A 391 -5.53 -18.74 -17.59
C ILE A 391 -5.23 -17.70 -16.54
N TYR A 392 -6.09 -17.58 -15.54
CA TYR A 392 -5.96 -16.67 -14.43
C TYR A 392 -5.24 -17.37 -13.28
N PRO A 393 -3.97 -16.97 -12.95
CA PRO A 393 -3.22 -17.56 -11.83
C PRO A 393 -4.00 -17.62 -10.53
N GLY A 394 -4.71 -16.55 -10.18
CA GLY A 394 -5.51 -16.46 -8.95
C GLY A 394 -6.60 -17.53 -8.84
N GLU A 395 -7.28 -17.87 -9.94
CA GLU A 395 -8.30 -18.94 -9.95
C GLU A 395 -7.69 -20.31 -9.68
N VAL A 396 -6.49 -20.56 -10.24
CA VAL A 396 -5.76 -21.80 -9.99
C VAL A 396 -5.27 -21.86 -8.55
N GLU A 397 -4.78 -20.75 -8.02
CA GLU A 397 -4.34 -20.62 -6.61
C GLU A 397 -5.50 -20.88 -5.64
N ASP A 398 -6.67 -20.31 -5.88
CA ASP A 398 -7.86 -20.52 -5.06
C ASP A 398 -8.25 -22.01 -5.00
N CYS A 399 -8.23 -22.70 -6.14
CA CYS A 399 -8.47 -24.15 -6.18
C CYS A 399 -7.42 -24.94 -5.39
N ILE A 400 -6.14 -24.57 -5.51
CA ILE A 400 -5.05 -25.24 -4.76
C ILE A 400 -5.21 -25.01 -3.24
N TYR A 401 -5.69 -23.84 -2.82
CA TYR A 401 -5.97 -23.56 -1.40
C TYR A 401 -7.10 -24.42 -0.81
N GLU A 402 -7.99 -24.98 -1.62
CA GLU A 402 -9.02 -25.94 -1.16
C GLU A 402 -8.42 -27.29 -0.73
N VAL A 403 -7.21 -27.60 -1.19
CA VAL A 403 -6.52 -28.84 -0.79
C VAL A 403 -6.10 -28.76 0.67
N GLU A 404 -6.60 -29.69 1.48
CA GLU A 404 -6.25 -29.76 2.90
C GLU A 404 -4.73 -29.87 3.09
N GLY A 405 -4.20 -29.00 3.95
CA GLY A 405 -2.78 -28.97 4.25
C GLY A 405 -1.97 -27.99 3.40
N VAL A 406 -2.52 -27.37 2.36
CA VAL A 406 -1.86 -26.28 1.66
C VAL A 406 -1.74 -25.06 2.57
N GLY A 407 -0.54 -24.53 2.69
CA GLY A 407 -0.20 -23.37 3.50
C GLY A 407 -0.09 -22.10 2.69
N GLU A 408 0.65 -22.17 1.58
CA GLU A 408 0.86 -21.09 0.61
C GLU A 408 0.99 -21.68 -0.78
N CYS A 409 0.54 -20.95 -1.80
CA CYS A 409 0.79 -21.31 -3.19
C CYS A 409 1.00 -20.04 -4.04
N ALA A 410 1.68 -20.22 -5.17
CA ALA A 410 1.85 -19.24 -6.23
C ALA A 410 1.83 -19.94 -7.58
N VAL A 411 1.07 -19.38 -8.53
CA VAL A 411 0.95 -19.90 -9.89
C VAL A 411 1.57 -18.92 -10.88
N VAL A 412 2.41 -19.43 -11.79
CA VAL A 412 3.11 -18.60 -12.79
C VAL A 412 3.17 -19.31 -14.15
N GLY A 413 3.22 -18.51 -15.22
CA GLY A 413 3.45 -18.99 -16.57
C GLY A 413 4.95 -19.16 -16.86
N HIS A 414 5.33 -20.34 -17.33
CA HIS A 414 6.68 -20.58 -17.89
C HIS A 414 6.62 -20.63 -19.41
N PRO A 415 7.57 -20.03 -20.14
CA PRO A 415 7.62 -20.13 -21.60
C PRO A 415 7.64 -21.60 -22.07
N ASP A 416 6.74 -21.93 -23.00
CA ASP A 416 6.64 -23.24 -23.62
C ASP A 416 6.65 -23.07 -25.16
N PRO A 417 7.58 -23.73 -25.89
CA PRO A 417 7.72 -23.56 -27.35
C PRO A 417 6.50 -24.02 -28.15
N LEU A 418 5.68 -24.91 -27.61
CA LEU A 418 4.51 -25.48 -28.31
C LEU A 418 3.22 -24.81 -27.90
N ARG A 419 3.10 -24.44 -26.62
CA ARG A 419 1.85 -23.95 -26.02
C ARG A 419 1.86 -22.44 -25.75
N GLY A 420 2.98 -21.74 -26.00
CA GLY A 420 3.23 -20.35 -25.62
C GLY A 420 3.71 -20.27 -24.19
N GLN A 421 2.89 -20.67 -23.23
CA GLN A 421 3.25 -20.83 -21.83
C GLN A 421 2.72 -22.15 -21.26
N SER A 422 3.34 -22.63 -20.19
CA SER A 422 2.86 -23.71 -19.31
C SER A 422 2.60 -23.20 -17.91
N VAL A 423 1.61 -23.75 -17.23
CA VAL A 423 1.20 -23.36 -15.87
C VAL A 423 2.07 -24.10 -14.86
N TRP A 424 2.70 -23.37 -13.95
CA TRP A 424 3.50 -23.92 -12.86
C TRP A 424 2.97 -23.44 -11.52
N ALA A 425 2.71 -24.37 -10.60
CA ALA A 425 2.30 -24.07 -9.24
C ALA A 425 3.43 -24.37 -8.24
N TYR A 426 3.78 -23.39 -7.42
CA TYR A 426 4.67 -23.55 -6.28
C TYR A 426 3.83 -23.65 -5.02
N VAL A 427 3.93 -24.76 -4.28
CA VAL A 427 3.06 -25.05 -3.13
C VAL A 427 3.90 -25.31 -1.88
N VAL A 428 3.53 -24.63 -0.79
CA VAL A 428 4.10 -24.85 0.54
C VAL A 428 3.05 -25.51 1.43
N MET A 429 3.37 -26.69 1.94
CA MET A 429 2.47 -27.43 2.85
C MET A 429 2.58 -26.91 4.29
N LYS A 430 1.48 -26.97 5.02
CA LYS A 430 1.46 -26.73 6.47
C LYS A 430 2.27 -27.81 7.19
N GLU A 431 2.83 -27.47 8.35
CA GLU A 431 3.56 -28.42 9.19
C GLU A 431 2.68 -29.64 9.52
N GLY A 432 3.24 -30.85 9.33
CA GLY A 432 2.54 -32.11 9.54
C GLY A 432 1.77 -32.68 8.35
N PHE A 433 1.70 -31.95 7.23
CA PHE A 433 1.07 -32.40 5.99
C PHE A 433 2.12 -32.81 4.96
N ALA A 434 1.93 -33.96 4.33
CA ALA A 434 2.75 -34.39 3.21
C ALA A 434 2.30 -33.72 1.91
N PHE A 435 3.25 -33.46 1.00
CA PHE A 435 2.96 -33.01 -0.34
C PHE A 435 2.39 -34.17 -1.18
N ASP A 436 1.24 -33.94 -1.80
CA ASP A 436 0.56 -34.90 -2.67
C ASP A 436 0.26 -34.22 -4.01
N GLU A 437 1.12 -34.46 -4.99
CA GLU A 437 1.02 -33.86 -6.32
C GLU A 437 -0.28 -34.25 -7.04
N ASP A 438 -0.68 -35.52 -6.98
CA ASP A 438 -1.86 -36.02 -7.67
C ASP A 438 -3.13 -35.40 -7.12
N LYS A 439 -3.22 -35.22 -5.80
CA LYS A 439 -4.33 -34.56 -5.13
C LYS A 439 -4.45 -33.10 -5.55
N ILE A 440 -3.33 -32.38 -5.57
CA ILE A 440 -3.26 -30.95 -5.97
C ILE A 440 -3.66 -30.82 -7.44
N ARG A 441 -3.09 -31.61 -8.32
CA ARG A 441 -3.44 -31.61 -9.73
C ARG A 441 -4.93 -31.95 -9.96
N THR A 442 -5.46 -32.95 -9.30
CA THR A 442 -6.87 -33.37 -9.48
C THR A 442 -7.84 -32.23 -9.15
N VAL A 443 -7.62 -31.52 -8.04
CA VAL A 443 -8.47 -30.40 -7.63
C VAL A 443 -8.39 -29.27 -8.65
N SER A 444 -7.19 -28.89 -9.06
CA SER A 444 -6.96 -27.84 -10.07
C SER A 444 -7.63 -28.19 -11.42
N TYR A 445 -7.50 -29.43 -11.87
CA TYR A 445 -8.15 -29.90 -13.12
C TYR A 445 -9.67 -29.93 -13.05
N THR A 446 -10.25 -30.35 -11.94
CA THR A 446 -11.69 -30.52 -11.81
C THR A 446 -12.41 -29.17 -11.85
N HIS A 447 -11.84 -28.15 -11.22
CA HIS A 447 -12.41 -26.79 -11.17
C HIS A 447 -12.19 -26.01 -12.46
N LEU A 448 -11.00 -26.10 -13.09
CA LEU A 448 -10.70 -25.44 -14.37
C LEU A 448 -11.52 -26.00 -15.55
N ARG A 449 -11.90 -27.29 -15.52
CA ARG A 449 -12.80 -27.88 -16.52
C ARG A 449 -14.23 -27.34 -16.50
N ALA A 450 -14.69 -26.79 -15.40
CA ALA A 450 -16.05 -26.21 -15.30
C ALA A 450 -16.19 -24.87 -16.05
N HIS A 451 -15.08 -24.24 -16.43
CA HIS A 451 -15.02 -22.97 -17.17
C HIS A 451 -14.41 -23.07 -18.58
N GLU A 452 -14.64 -24.18 -19.28
CA GLU A 452 -14.25 -24.47 -20.67
C GLU A 452 -12.77 -24.87 -20.90
N THR A 453 -12.61 -26.18 -21.21
CA THR A 453 -11.56 -26.79 -22.04
C THR A 453 -10.09 -26.50 -21.70
N CYS A 454 -9.61 -26.80 -20.50
CA CYS A 454 -8.20 -27.14 -20.31
C CYS A 454 -8.02 -28.67 -20.38
N ALA A 455 -7.81 -29.19 -21.58
CA ALA A 455 -7.68 -30.64 -21.80
C ALA A 455 -6.30 -31.21 -21.47
N ASP A 456 -5.29 -30.38 -21.16
CA ASP A 456 -3.91 -30.82 -20.92
C ASP A 456 -3.11 -29.84 -20.04
N LEU A 457 -3.39 -29.84 -18.76
CA LEU A 457 -2.45 -29.31 -17.76
C LEU A 457 -1.43 -30.36 -17.36
#